data_de0d0fe3ed4426ac27c65e9412dcf8a9
#
_entry.id   de0d0fe3ed4426ac27c65e9412dcf8a9
#
_cell.length_a   1.000
_cell.length_b   1.000
_cell.length_c   1.000
_cell.angle_alpha   90.00
_cell.angle_beta   90.00
_cell.angle_gamma   90.00
#
_symmetry.space_group_name_H-M   'P 1'
#
loop_
_entity.id
_entity.type
_entity.pdbx_description
1 polymer ?
#
loop_
_entity_poly.entity_id
_entity_poly.type
_entity_poly.pdbx_seq_one_letter_code
_entity_poly.pdbx_strand_id
1 'polypeptide(L)'
;SFIKEISMKTETIAAIASAMTNSGIGIIRISGEDAFDVIDKIYRPKKGNKLLSQCKSHTIHYGHIYDEDEIIDEVMVLLMRAPNSYTREDTVEIDCHGGTLVMRRILEVVLKNGARPAEPGEFTKRAFLNGRIDLSQAESVMDVISSKNDFALKSSMQQLNGALTGKIKEIRGKIIHEIAFIESALDDPEHISIDGYGENLLIIIEKLMQKMNQMIASSENGSLLKEGINTVIVGKPNAGKSSLLNALVGRERAIVTDIAGTTRDVLEEQINLNGITLNIMDTAGIRSTEDVVEKIGVDKALSLVDKADFIIYVVDTSTALDEND
;
A
#
# COMPACT_ATOMS: atom_id res chain seq x y z
N SER A 1 -0.61 38.74 -2.01
CA SER A 1 -2.06 38.85 -2.17
C SER A 1 -2.46 38.63 -3.63
N PHE A 2 -2.17 37.46 -4.23
CA PHE A 2 -2.67 37.09 -5.57
C PHE A 2 -2.60 35.55 -5.73
N ILE A 3 -3.21 34.80 -4.81
CA ILE A 3 -3.70 33.47 -5.08
C ILE A 3 -5.14 33.46 -4.60
N LYS A 4 -6.00 34.06 -5.43
CA LYS A 4 -7.42 33.80 -5.34
C LYS A 4 -7.59 32.36 -5.84
N GLU A 5 -7.96 31.47 -4.93
CA GLU A 5 -8.46 30.14 -5.16
C GLU A 5 -9.33 30.12 -6.41
N ILE A 6 -8.81 29.57 -7.50
CA ILE A 6 -9.67 28.93 -8.47
C ILE A 6 -10.07 27.63 -7.78
N SER A 7 -11.16 27.70 -7.03
CA SER A 7 -11.92 26.51 -6.63
C SER A 7 -12.41 25.88 -7.93
N MET A 8 -11.58 25.03 -8.54
CA MET A 8 -12.09 24.10 -9.53
C MET A 8 -13.01 23.16 -8.73
N LYS A 9 -14.31 23.29 -9.00
CA LYS A 9 -15.32 22.39 -8.48
C LYS A 9 -14.85 20.96 -8.79
N THR A 10 -14.40 20.24 -7.77
CA THR A 10 -13.93 18.88 -7.97
C THR A 10 -15.15 18.00 -8.23
N GLU A 11 -15.18 17.34 -9.38
CA GLU A 11 -16.26 16.41 -9.72
C GLU A 11 -16.41 15.35 -8.62
N THR A 12 -17.65 15.06 -8.25
CA THR A 12 -17.95 13.98 -7.30
C THR A 12 -17.65 12.62 -7.94
N ILE A 13 -16.87 11.80 -7.25
CA ILE A 13 -16.42 10.48 -7.71
C ILE A 13 -17.04 9.36 -6.89
N ALA A 14 -17.18 8.20 -7.53
CA ALA A 14 -17.61 6.98 -6.84
C ALA A 14 -16.89 5.74 -7.33
N ALA A 15 -16.68 4.79 -6.43
CA ALA A 15 -16.16 3.47 -6.76
C ALA A 15 -16.59 2.42 -5.73
N ILE A 16 -16.52 1.13 -6.13
CA ILE A 16 -16.56 0.01 -5.20
C ILE A 16 -15.23 0.00 -4.44
N ALA A 17 -15.29 0.11 -3.11
CA ALA A 17 -14.13 0.19 -2.24
C ALA A 17 -13.72 -1.17 -1.63
N SER A 18 -14.59 -2.18 -1.70
CA SER A 18 -14.32 -3.56 -1.30
C SER A 18 -13.87 -4.42 -2.49
N ALA A 19 -13.39 -5.64 -2.21
CA ALA A 19 -13.04 -6.58 -3.27
C ALA A 19 -14.28 -6.98 -4.11
N MET A 20 -14.09 -7.14 -5.42
CA MET A 20 -15.15 -7.58 -6.37
C MET A 20 -15.34 -9.09 -6.35
N THR A 21 -15.60 -9.64 -5.16
CA THR A 21 -15.89 -11.06 -4.93
C THR A 21 -17.19 -11.19 -4.12
N ASN A 22 -17.87 -12.32 -4.21
CA ASN A 22 -19.04 -12.56 -3.37
C ASN A 22 -18.63 -12.61 -1.89
N SER A 23 -19.13 -11.67 -1.11
CA SER A 23 -18.85 -11.51 0.31
C SER A 23 -20.13 -11.14 1.07
N GLY A 24 -20.08 -11.10 2.41
CA GLY A 24 -21.23 -10.67 3.19
C GLY A 24 -21.55 -9.19 3.05
N ILE A 25 -20.53 -8.35 2.83
CA ILE A 25 -20.66 -6.88 2.73
C ILE A 25 -19.84 -6.37 1.55
N GLY A 26 -20.42 -5.45 0.78
CA GLY A 26 -19.77 -4.63 -0.23
C GLY A 26 -19.85 -3.15 0.14
N ILE A 27 -18.85 -2.37 -0.22
CA ILE A 27 -18.79 -0.94 0.09
C ILE A 27 -18.67 -0.14 -1.20
N ILE A 28 -19.58 0.82 -1.42
CA ILE A 28 -19.45 1.84 -2.45
C ILE A 28 -19.14 3.15 -1.78
N ARG A 29 -18.05 3.81 -2.19
CA ARG A 29 -17.62 5.11 -1.67
C ARG A 29 -17.88 6.21 -2.68
N ILE A 30 -18.47 7.31 -2.21
CA ILE A 30 -18.71 8.55 -2.95
C ILE A 30 -17.92 9.66 -2.27
N SER A 31 -17.20 10.51 -3.02
CA SER A 31 -16.46 11.66 -2.47
C SER A 31 -16.53 12.85 -3.39
N GLY A 32 -16.79 14.03 -2.84
CA GLY A 32 -16.87 15.29 -3.56
C GLY A 32 -17.97 16.19 -3.01
N GLU A 33 -18.06 17.41 -3.55
CA GLU A 33 -18.99 18.44 -3.06
C GLU A 33 -20.46 18.01 -3.15
N ASP A 34 -20.83 17.24 -4.19
CA ASP A 34 -22.22 16.81 -4.43
C ASP A 34 -22.50 15.41 -3.84
N ALA A 35 -21.61 14.83 -2.98
CA ALA A 35 -21.77 13.47 -2.46
C ALA A 35 -23.09 13.27 -1.70
N PHE A 36 -23.54 14.27 -0.94
CA PHE A 36 -24.81 14.22 -0.22
C PHE A 36 -26.02 14.40 -1.15
N ASP A 37 -25.89 15.21 -2.19
CA ASP A 37 -26.96 15.41 -3.17
C ASP A 37 -27.18 14.12 -4.00
N VAL A 38 -26.11 13.40 -4.30
CA VAL A 38 -26.18 12.12 -5.01
C VAL A 38 -26.90 11.08 -4.17
N ILE A 39 -26.50 10.93 -2.89
CA ILE A 39 -27.12 9.89 -2.04
C ILE A 39 -28.57 10.21 -1.69
N ASP A 40 -28.94 11.46 -1.50
CA ASP A 40 -30.32 11.85 -1.18
C ASP A 40 -31.32 11.53 -2.30
N LYS A 41 -30.87 11.46 -3.56
CA LYS A 41 -31.72 11.09 -4.70
C LYS A 41 -32.09 9.61 -4.73
N ILE A 42 -31.19 8.75 -4.21
CA ILE A 42 -31.29 7.29 -4.37
C ILE A 42 -31.58 6.54 -3.08
N TYR A 43 -31.43 7.19 -1.92
CA TYR A 43 -31.61 6.58 -0.61
C TYR A 43 -32.97 6.94 -0.01
N ARG A 44 -33.65 5.95 0.56
CA ARG A 44 -34.85 6.17 1.39
C ARG A 44 -34.67 5.50 2.76
N PRO A 45 -34.86 6.25 3.87
CA PRO A 45 -34.71 5.70 5.21
C PRO A 45 -35.82 4.69 5.51
N LYS A 46 -35.51 3.66 6.32
CA LYS A 46 -36.54 2.68 6.74
C LYS A 46 -37.62 3.29 7.63
N LYS A 47 -37.30 4.37 8.34
CA LYS A 47 -38.25 5.13 9.19
C LYS A 47 -38.02 6.64 9.02
N GLY A 48 -39.12 7.36 8.87
CA GLY A 48 -39.08 8.83 8.69
C GLY A 48 -38.74 9.22 7.25
N ASN A 49 -38.60 10.57 7.03
CA ASN A 49 -38.35 11.15 5.70
C ASN A 49 -37.19 12.14 5.73
N LYS A 50 -36.27 12.01 6.69
CA LYS A 50 -35.13 12.92 6.80
C LYS A 50 -34.09 12.64 5.76
N LEU A 51 -33.67 13.69 5.02
CA LEU A 51 -32.57 13.61 4.06
C LEU A 51 -31.23 13.41 4.77
N LEU A 52 -30.32 12.67 4.16
CA LEU A 52 -28.98 12.42 4.69
C LEU A 52 -28.14 13.69 4.73
N SER A 53 -28.33 14.61 3.78
CA SER A 53 -27.74 15.95 3.78
C SER A 53 -28.07 16.78 5.01
N GLN A 54 -29.16 16.50 5.71
CA GLN A 54 -29.57 17.17 6.96
C GLN A 54 -29.08 16.46 8.24
N CYS A 55 -28.37 15.32 8.06
CA CYS A 55 -27.87 14.53 9.18
C CYS A 55 -26.48 15.00 9.62
N LYS A 56 -26.10 14.66 10.85
CA LYS A 56 -24.78 14.99 11.39
C LYS A 56 -23.70 14.11 10.73
N SER A 57 -22.48 14.63 10.68
CA SER A 57 -21.30 13.85 10.29
C SER A 57 -21.04 12.70 11.28
N HIS A 58 -20.40 11.64 10.79
CA HIS A 58 -20.03 10.44 11.54
C HIS A 58 -21.27 9.74 12.15
N THR A 59 -22.31 9.63 11.34
CA THR A 59 -23.54 8.88 11.68
C THR A 59 -23.82 7.81 10.64
N ILE A 60 -24.49 6.74 11.08
CA ILE A 60 -24.89 5.60 10.24
C ILE A 60 -26.40 5.60 10.14
N HIS A 61 -26.91 5.39 8.93
CA HIS A 61 -28.32 5.42 8.60
C HIS A 61 -28.73 4.14 7.88
N TYR A 62 -29.79 3.51 8.35
CA TYR A 62 -30.32 2.27 7.80
C TYR A 62 -31.52 2.54 6.90
N GLY A 63 -31.48 1.97 5.70
CA GLY A 63 -32.53 2.18 4.71
C GLY A 63 -32.31 1.35 3.43
N HIS A 64 -32.79 1.86 2.31
CA HIS A 64 -32.74 1.16 1.03
C HIS A 64 -32.22 2.08 -0.07
N ILE A 65 -31.51 1.50 -1.03
CA ILE A 65 -31.14 2.16 -2.28
C ILE A 65 -32.18 1.81 -3.34
N TYR A 66 -32.59 2.82 -4.10
CA TYR A 66 -33.57 2.75 -5.15
C TYR A 66 -32.98 3.14 -6.50
N ASP A 67 -33.39 2.47 -7.56
CA ASP A 67 -33.34 2.97 -8.94
C ASP A 67 -34.78 3.32 -9.34
N GLU A 68 -35.09 4.61 -9.37
CA GLU A 68 -36.46 5.12 -9.51
C GLU A 68 -37.38 4.58 -8.40
N ASP A 69 -38.23 3.61 -8.69
CA ASP A 69 -39.16 2.97 -7.73
C ASP A 69 -38.77 1.54 -7.36
N GLU A 70 -37.71 0.97 -7.98
CA GLU A 70 -37.23 -0.37 -7.69
C GLU A 70 -36.24 -0.36 -6.52
N ILE A 71 -36.48 -1.19 -5.49
CA ILE A 71 -35.49 -1.42 -4.42
C ILE A 71 -34.38 -2.29 -4.96
N ILE A 72 -33.13 -1.78 -4.88
CA ILE A 72 -31.94 -2.56 -5.25
C ILE A 72 -31.45 -3.37 -4.07
N ASP A 73 -31.30 -2.70 -2.89
CA ASP A 73 -30.77 -3.37 -1.71
C ASP A 73 -31.13 -2.62 -0.42
N GLU A 74 -31.09 -3.34 0.69
CA GLU A 74 -31.16 -2.81 2.05
C GLU A 74 -29.74 -2.53 2.55
N VAL A 75 -29.46 -1.28 2.98
CA VAL A 75 -28.10 -0.79 3.18
C VAL A 75 -27.94 -0.03 4.49
N MET A 76 -26.67 0.10 4.94
CA MET A 76 -26.26 1.11 5.89
C MET A 76 -25.47 2.20 5.15
N VAL A 77 -25.76 3.46 5.45
CA VAL A 77 -25.07 4.61 4.84
C VAL A 77 -24.31 5.38 5.91
N LEU A 78 -23.01 5.51 5.72
CA LEU A 78 -22.10 6.25 6.60
C LEU A 78 -21.86 7.64 6.01
N LEU A 79 -21.92 8.67 6.86
CA LEU A 79 -21.78 10.07 6.46
C LEU A 79 -20.52 10.69 7.06
N MET A 80 -19.67 11.29 6.25
CA MET A 80 -18.46 12.00 6.69
C MET A 80 -18.40 13.36 5.98
N ARG A 81 -18.48 14.44 6.74
CA ARG A 81 -18.42 15.81 6.20
C ARG A 81 -16.99 16.33 6.18
N ALA A 82 -16.68 17.10 5.17
CA ALA A 82 -15.45 17.85 5.07
C ALA A 82 -15.20 18.72 6.32
N PRO A 83 -13.97 18.87 6.82
CA PRO A 83 -12.75 18.20 6.34
C PRO A 83 -12.47 16.84 7.03
N ASN A 84 -13.42 16.31 7.80
CA ASN A 84 -13.25 15.14 8.65
C ASN A 84 -13.63 13.84 7.89
N SER A 85 -12.96 13.56 6.77
CA SER A 85 -13.14 12.37 5.92
C SER A 85 -11.80 11.87 5.39
N TYR A 86 -11.81 10.75 4.68
CA TYR A 86 -10.58 10.21 4.08
C TYR A 86 -9.97 11.17 3.06
N THR A 87 -10.77 11.78 2.21
CA THR A 87 -10.33 12.71 1.16
C THR A 87 -10.29 14.17 1.59
N ARG A 88 -10.77 14.50 2.80
CA ARG A 88 -11.14 15.85 3.26
C ARG A 88 -12.26 16.50 2.47
N GLU A 89 -12.98 15.75 1.65
CA GLU A 89 -14.21 16.16 0.97
C GLU A 89 -15.42 15.57 1.71
N ASP A 90 -16.63 16.00 1.35
CA ASP A 90 -17.84 15.31 1.75
C ASP A 90 -17.80 13.87 1.21
N THR A 91 -17.96 12.90 2.08
CA THR A 91 -17.83 11.48 1.74
C THR A 91 -19.02 10.70 2.28
N VAL A 92 -19.52 9.80 1.44
CA VAL A 92 -20.58 8.85 1.78
C VAL A 92 -20.10 7.45 1.47
N GLU A 93 -20.29 6.52 2.41
CA GLU A 93 -20.09 5.09 2.17
C GLU A 93 -21.42 4.37 2.28
N ILE A 94 -21.69 3.51 1.31
CA ILE A 94 -22.89 2.67 1.23
C ILE A 94 -22.42 1.24 1.48
N ASP A 95 -22.75 0.71 2.65
CA ASP A 95 -22.53 -0.69 3.00
C ASP A 95 -23.75 -1.50 2.54
N CYS A 96 -23.58 -2.31 1.51
CA CYS A 96 -24.59 -3.14 0.88
C CYS A 96 -24.25 -4.63 1.01
N HIS A 97 -25.14 -5.50 0.54
CA HIS A 97 -24.77 -6.91 0.40
C HIS A 97 -23.67 -7.08 -0.65
N GLY A 98 -22.66 -7.89 -0.31
CA GLY A 98 -21.41 -8.03 -1.07
C GLY A 98 -21.52 -8.91 -2.33
N GLY A 99 -22.71 -9.03 -2.94
CA GLY A 99 -22.88 -9.66 -4.24
C GLY A 99 -22.36 -8.77 -5.36
N THR A 100 -21.56 -9.31 -6.28
CA THR A 100 -20.96 -8.53 -7.39
C THR A 100 -22.01 -7.81 -8.24
N LEU A 101 -23.18 -8.42 -8.45
CA LEU A 101 -24.29 -7.80 -9.18
C LEU A 101 -24.89 -6.62 -8.41
N VAL A 102 -25.11 -6.78 -7.11
CA VAL A 102 -25.71 -5.75 -6.25
C VAL A 102 -24.79 -4.52 -6.20
N MET A 103 -23.50 -4.73 -5.92
CA MET A 103 -22.51 -3.65 -5.88
C MET A 103 -22.42 -2.89 -7.19
N ARG A 104 -22.46 -3.62 -8.34
CA ARG A 104 -22.44 -2.99 -9.67
C ARG A 104 -23.70 -2.15 -9.91
N ARG A 105 -24.90 -2.69 -9.62
CA ARG A 105 -26.16 -1.95 -9.77
C ARG A 105 -26.20 -0.68 -8.91
N ILE A 106 -25.75 -0.74 -7.64
CA ILE A 106 -25.68 0.44 -6.77
C ILE A 106 -24.73 1.46 -7.35
N LEU A 107 -23.53 1.05 -7.80
CA LEU A 107 -22.58 1.97 -8.43
C LEU A 107 -23.19 2.63 -9.68
N GLU A 108 -23.85 1.87 -10.56
CA GLU A 108 -24.50 2.41 -11.77
C GLU A 108 -25.52 3.50 -11.41
N VAL A 109 -26.34 3.28 -10.39
CA VAL A 109 -27.32 4.28 -9.94
C VAL A 109 -26.66 5.51 -9.33
N VAL A 110 -25.58 5.34 -8.57
CA VAL A 110 -24.79 6.46 -8.05
C VAL A 110 -24.23 7.31 -9.19
N LEU A 111 -23.69 6.66 -10.24
CA LEU A 111 -23.14 7.35 -11.41
C LEU A 111 -24.25 8.06 -12.22
N LYS A 112 -25.41 7.43 -12.43
CA LYS A 112 -26.59 8.02 -13.09
C LYS A 112 -27.08 9.30 -12.38
N ASN A 113 -26.85 9.41 -11.08
CA ASN A 113 -27.33 10.51 -10.25
C ASN A 113 -26.33 11.65 -10.00
N GLY A 114 -25.15 11.64 -10.66
CA GLY A 114 -24.26 12.80 -10.71
C GLY A 114 -22.83 12.57 -10.24
N ALA A 115 -22.48 11.36 -9.84
CA ALA A 115 -21.07 10.99 -9.65
C ALA A 115 -20.45 10.50 -10.97
N ARG A 116 -19.11 10.61 -11.10
CA ARG A 116 -18.37 9.88 -12.13
C ARG A 116 -17.57 8.72 -11.53
N PRO A 117 -17.14 7.74 -12.34
CA PRO A 117 -16.24 6.69 -11.85
C PRO A 117 -14.92 7.31 -11.34
N ALA A 118 -14.45 6.82 -10.21
CA ALA A 118 -13.13 7.19 -9.71
C ALA A 118 -12.03 6.49 -10.53
N GLU A 119 -10.94 7.20 -10.77
CA GLU A 119 -9.71 6.61 -11.32
C GLU A 119 -9.01 5.71 -10.25
N PRO A 120 -8.19 4.74 -10.65
CA PRO A 120 -7.39 3.97 -9.71
C PRO A 120 -6.56 4.88 -8.80
N GLY A 121 -6.69 4.69 -7.47
CA GLY A 121 -5.98 5.49 -6.48
C GLY A 121 -6.50 6.93 -6.27
N GLU A 122 -7.60 7.34 -6.92
CA GLU A 122 -8.06 8.74 -6.89
C GLU A 122 -8.44 9.22 -5.50
N PHE A 123 -9.04 8.40 -4.66
CA PHE A 123 -9.35 8.79 -3.27
C PHE A 123 -8.08 9.14 -2.49
N THR A 124 -7.02 8.36 -2.62
CA THR A 124 -5.72 8.62 -1.98
C THR A 124 -5.03 9.85 -2.58
N LYS A 125 -5.11 10.03 -3.90
CA LYS A 125 -4.64 11.24 -4.60
C LYS A 125 -5.32 12.49 -4.07
N ARG A 126 -6.64 12.46 -3.86
CA ARG A 126 -7.39 13.58 -3.26
C ARG A 126 -7.02 13.83 -1.81
N ALA A 127 -6.84 12.78 -1.01
CA ALA A 127 -6.33 12.90 0.36
C ALA A 127 -4.98 13.61 0.41
N PHE A 128 -4.08 13.34 -0.55
CA PHE A 128 -2.80 14.03 -0.70
C PHE A 128 -2.99 15.48 -1.15
N LEU A 129 -3.75 15.74 -2.21
CA LEU A 129 -3.98 17.09 -2.75
C LEU A 129 -4.65 18.02 -1.72
N ASN A 130 -5.56 17.48 -0.91
CA ASN A 130 -6.24 18.19 0.17
C ASN A 130 -5.41 18.28 1.46
N GLY A 131 -4.15 17.83 1.44
CA GLY A 131 -3.20 17.97 2.53
C GLY A 131 -3.51 17.12 3.78
N ARG A 132 -4.30 16.02 3.62
CA ARG A 132 -4.51 15.07 4.71
C ARG A 132 -3.28 14.20 4.95
N ILE A 133 -2.67 13.74 3.89
CA ILE A 133 -1.47 12.89 3.88
C ILE A 133 -0.42 13.50 2.96
N ASP A 134 0.83 13.19 3.18
CA ASP A 134 1.92 13.53 2.26
C ASP A 134 2.16 12.42 1.23
N LEU A 135 3.10 12.64 0.30
CA LEU A 135 3.37 11.70 -0.78
C LEU A 135 3.86 10.35 -0.26
N SER A 136 4.75 10.34 0.74
CA SER A 136 5.27 9.09 1.31
C SER A 136 4.20 8.28 2.04
N GLN A 137 3.25 8.98 2.68
CA GLN A 137 2.09 8.36 3.29
C GLN A 137 1.11 7.82 2.24
N ALA A 138 0.93 8.53 1.12
CA ALA A 138 0.07 8.08 0.02
C ALA A 138 0.60 6.79 -0.63
N GLU A 139 1.90 6.69 -0.85
CA GLU A 139 2.57 5.48 -1.33
C GLU A 139 2.40 4.31 -0.34
N SER A 140 2.54 4.59 0.97
CA SER A 140 2.44 3.57 2.00
C SER A 140 1.03 2.96 2.14
N VAL A 141 -0.02 3.60 1.64
CA VAL A 141 -1.39 3.02 1.61
C VAL A 141 -1.41 1.72 0.83
N MET A 142 -0.82 1.70 -0.38
CA MET A 142 -0.73 0.47 -1.18
C MET A 142 0.17 -0.56 -0.52
N ASP A 143 1.24 -0.13 0.14
CA ASP A 143 2.15 -1.01 0.86
C ASP A 143 1.48 -1.74 2.01
N VAL A 144 0.60 -1.05 2.77
CA VAL A 144 -0.21 -1.67 3.82
C VAL A 144 -1.16 -2.71 3.22
N ILE A 145 -1.84 -2.38 2.11
CA ILE A 145 -2.81 -3.28 1.45
C ILE A 145 -2.12 -4.53 0.88
N SER A 146 -0.91 -4.37 0.32
CA SER A 146 -0.16 -5.45 -0.34
C SER A 146 0.83 -6.18 0.58
N SER A 147 0.91 -5.81 1.86
CA SER A 147 1.83 -6.42 2.82
C SER A 147 1.61 -7.93 2.94
N LYS A 148 2.66 -8.70 2.78
CA LYS A 148 2.63 -10.18 2.80
C LYS A 148 3.15 -10.78 4.12
N ASN A 149 3.73 -9.95 4.99
CA ASN A 149 4.25 -10.38 6.29
C ASN A 149 4.15 -9.24 7.32
N ASP A 150 4.32 -9.60 8.60
CA ASP A 150 4.18 -8.67 9.72
C ASP A 150 5.22 -7.54 9.71
N PHE A 151 6.45 -7.81 9.24
CA PHE A 151 7.48 -6.79 9.15
C PHE A 151 7.13 -5.75 8.08
N ALA A 152 6.68 -6.19 6.90
CA ALA A 152 6.22 -5.30 5.83
C ALA A 152 5.04 -4.45 6.32
N LEU A 153 4.04 -5.07 6.93
CA LEU A 153 2.87 -4.37 7.48
C LEU A 153 3.30 -3.33 8.53
N LYS A 154 4.15 -3.71 9.49
CA LYS A 154 4.63 -2.81 10.54
C LYS A 154 5.41 -1.62 9.96
N SER A 155 6.28 -1.87 8.99
CA SER A 155 7.06 -0.83 8.31
C SER A 155 6.16 0.13 7.55
N SER A 156 5.21 -0.40 6.76
CA SER A 156 4.26 0.40 5.99
C SER A 156 3.34 1.23 6.91
N MET A 157 2.90 0.67 8.03
CA MET A 157 2.13 1.41 9.04
C MET A 157 2.93 2.53 9.70
N GLN A 158 4.22 2.33 9.99
CA GLN A 158 5.08 3.40 10.50
C GLN A 158 5.23 4.54 9.48
N GLN A 159 5.38 4.21 8.20
CA GLN A 159 5.47 5.19 7.12
C GLN A 159 4.12 5.91 6.93
N LEU A 160 3.01 5.21 6.95
CA LEU A 160 1.65 5.78 6.89
C LEU A 160 1.40 6.76 8.07
N ASN A 161 1.98 6.48 9.24
CA ASN A 161 1.94 7.36 10.40
C ASN A 161 2.95 8.53 10.33
N GLY A 162 3.66 8.70 9.22
CA GLY A 162 4.53 9.85 8.96
C GLY A 162 5.93 9.75 9.56
N ALA A 163 6.45 8.55 9.84
CA ALA A 163 7.78 8.39 10.43
C ALA A 163 8.90 8.99 9.56
N LEU A 164 8.83 8.82 8.22
CA LEU A 164 9.76 9.43 7.28
C LEU A 164 9.64 10.96 7.28
N THR A 165 8.41 11.45 7.17
CA THR A 165 8.11 12.89 7.19
C THR A 165 8.60 13.56 8.46
N GLY A 166 8.46 12.91 9.62
CA GLY A 166 8.99 13.39 10.88
C GLY A 166 10.50 13.58 10.87
N LYS A 167 11.25 12.60 10.35
CA LYS A 167 12.71 12.66 10.21
C LYS A 167 13.16 13.77 9.25
N ILE A 168 12.49 13.91 8.12
CA ILE A 168 12.77 14.96 7.13
C ILE A 168 12.48 16.34 7.73
N LYS A 169 11.37 16.52 8.44
CA LYS A 169 11.04 17.79 9.12
C LYS A 169 12.07 18.16 10.17
N GLU A 170 12.59 17.19 10.93
CA GLU A 170 13.66 17.42 11.91
C GLU A 170 14.93 17.93 11.23
N ILE A 171 15.39 17.27 10.16
CA ILE A 171 16.57 17.67 9.39
C ILE A 171 16.38 19.07 8.81
N ARG A 172 15.24 19.30 8.16
CA ARG A 172 14.88 20.60 7.58
C ARG A 172 14.84 21.71 8.66
N GLY A 173 14.27 21.42 9.83
CA GLY A 173 14.20 22.37 10.93
C GLY A 173 15.59 22.80 11.41
N LYS A 174 16.55 21.88 11.51
CA LYS A 174 17.95 22.20 11.87
C LYS A 174 18.60 23.07 10.79
N ILE A 175 18.44 22.75 9.52
CA ILE A 175 18.99 23.55 8.41
C ILE A 175 18.43 24.97 8.44
N ILE A 176 17.10 25.11 8.59
CA ILE A 176 16.45 26.42 8.66
C ILE A 176 16.95 27.22 9.87
N HIS A 177 17.16 26.57 11.01
CA HIS A 177 17.71 27.22 12.20
C HIS A 177 19.08 27.82 11.94
N GLU A 178 19.98 27.06 11.29
CA GLU A 178 21.35 27.56 10.96
C GLU A 178 21.27 28.68 9.90
N ILE A 179 20.38 28.58 8.91
CA ILE A 179 20.19 29.68 7.93
C ILE A 179 19.70 30.94 8.64
N ALA A 180 18.70 30.84 9.51
CA ALA A 180 18.18 31.98 10.25
C ALA A 180 19.22 32.63 11.16
N PHE A 181 20.11 31.82 11.78
CA PHE A 181 21.21 32.34 12.57
C PHE A 181 22.21 33.15 11.70
N ILE A 182 22.58 32.61 10.52
CA ILE A 182 23.49 33.30 9.58
C ILE A 182 22.85 34.62 9.09
N GLU A 183 21.56 34.59 8.71
CA GLU A 183 20.86 35.81 8.30
C GLU A 183 20.81 36.85 9.42
N SER A 184 20.51 36.44 10.66
CA SER A 184 20.51 37.33 11.81
C SER A 184 21.88 37.94 12.09
N ALA A 185 22.97 37.17 11.94
CA ALA A 185 24.34 37.66 12.14
C ALA A 185 24.78 38.60 11.01
N LEU A 186 24.27 38.45 9.80
CA LEU A 186 24.50 39.37 8.68
C LEU A 186 23.74 40.68 8.86
N ASP A 187 22.55 40.65 9.44
CA ASP A 187 21.71 41.83 9.68
C ASP A 187 22.23 42.65 10.90
N ASP A 188 22.77 41.99 11.92
CA ASP A 188 23.25 42.66 13.15
C ASP A 188 24.64 42.15 13.56
N PRO A 189 25.69 42.48 12.77
CA PRO A 189 27.06 41.99 13.00
C PRO A 189 27.71 42.58 14.24
N GLU A 190 27.17 43.68 14.79
CA GLU A 190 27.72 44.31 15.99
C GLU A 190 27.33 43.55 17.26
N HIS A 191 26.19 42.81 17.25
CA HIS A 191 25.68 42.10 18.42
C HIS A 191 25.77 40.59 18.29
N ILE A 192 25.89 40.04 17.07
CA ILE A 192 25.94 38.59 16.82
C ILE A 192 27.28 38.22 16.20
N SER A 193 28.16 37.60 17.01
CA SER A 193 29.45 37.13 16.52
C SER A 193 29.31 35.77 15.82
N ILE A 194 29.99 35.65 14.68
CA ILE A 194 30.14 34.39 13.93
C ILE A 194 31.49 33.72 14.14
N ASP A 195 32.29 34.17 15.12
CA ASP A 195 33.60 33.61 15.43
C ASP A 195 33.50 32.13 15.83
N GLY A 196 34.23 31.26 15.15
CA GLY A 196 34.16 29.81 15.36
C GLY A 196 32.85 29.13 14.87
N TYR A 197 31.89 29.90 14.35
CA TYR A 197 30.60 29.33 13.89
C TYR A 197 30.78 28.37 12.72
N GLY A 198 31.70 28.65 11.78
CA GLY A 198 31.98 27.80 10.64
C GLY A 198 32.40 26.38 11.03
N GLU A 199 33.24 26.23 12.07
CA GLU A 199 33.65 24.92 12.59
C GLU A 199 32.50 24.18 13.24
N ASN A 200 31.66 24.87 14.01
CA ASN A 200 30.43 24.28 14.59
C ASN A 200 29.42 23.88 13.53
N LEU A 201 29.25 24.70 12.51
CA LEU A 201 28.35 24.41 11.38
C LEU A 201 28.80 23.16 10.62
N LEU A 202 30.08 22.97 10.37
CA LEU A 202 30.63 21.76 9.76
C LEU A 202 30.25 20.50 10.55
N ILE A 203 30.41 20.53 11.88
CA ILE A 203 30.02 19.41 12.76
C ILE A 203 28.50 19.10 12.64
N ILE A 204 27.70 20.15 12.58
CA ILE A 204 26.20 19.96 12.40
C ILE A 204 25.90 19.33 11.05
N ILE A 205 26.51 19.84 9.96
CA ILE A 205 26.34 19.31 8.61
C ILE A 205 26.77 17.84 8.55
N GLU A 206 27.91 17.48 9.08
CA GLU A 206 28.39 16.09 9.10
C GLU A 206 27.42 15.16 9.83
N LYS A 207 26.86 15.58 10.97
CA LYS A 207 25.84 14.82 11.70
C LYS A 207 24.57 14.66 10.89
N LEU A 208 24.12 15.69 10.18
CA LEU A 208 22.95 15.63 9.31
C LEU A 208 23.19 14.71 8.12
N MET A 209 24.36 14.79 7.47
CA MET A 209 24.75 13.90 6.37
C MET A 209 24.81 12.44 6.84
N GLN A 210 25.40 12.16 8.00
CA GLN A 210 25.45 10.82 8.57
C GLN A 210 24.04 10.28 8.80
N LYS A 211 23.12 11.10 9.35
CA LYS A 211 21.72 10.71 9.56
C LYS A 211 21.00 10.40 8.24
N MET A 212 21.21 11.21 7.21
CA MET A 212 20.64 10.99 5.88
C MET A 212 21.18 9.71 5.24
N ASN A 213 22.49 9.48 5.32
CA ASN A 213 23.12 8.26 4.79
C ASN A 213 22.61 7.00 5.50
N GLN A 214 22.38 7.05 6.82
CA GLN A 214 21.75 5.94 7.55
C GLN A 214 20.33 5.67 7.08
N MET A 215 19.55 6.72 6.76
CA MET A 215 18.20 6.56 6.20
C MET A 215 18.24 5.91 4.81
N ILE A 216 19.17 6.30 3.95
CA ILE A 216 19.37 5.71 2.62
C ILE A 216 19.74 4.22 2.74
N ALA A 217 20.75 3.90 3.54
CA ALA A 217 21.19 2.52 3.74
C ALA A 217 20.07 1.62 4.34
N SER A 218 19.22 2.19 5.20
CA SER A 218 18.09 1.43 5.75
C SER A 218 16.98 1.16 4.73
N SER A 219 16.89 1.92 3.63
CA SER A 219 15.86 1.73 2.61
C SER A 219 16.12 0.50 1.75
N GLU A 220 17.38 0.18 1.45
CA GLU A 220 17.76 -1.02 0.70
C GLU A 220 17.34 -2.31 1.42
N ASN A 221 17.60 -2.38 2.73
CA ASN A 221 17.16 -3.51 3.55
C ASN A 221 15.63 -3.57 3.69
N GLY A 222 14.96 -2.42 3.69
CA GLY A 222 13.50 -2.32 3.77
C GLY A 222 12.79 -2.89 2.54
N SER A 223 13.35 -2.72 1.35
CA SER A 223 12.80 -3.27 0.10
C SER A 223 12.77 -4.80 0.12
N LEU A 224 13.87 -5.45 0.51
CA LEU A 224 13.94 -6.91 0.64
C LEU A 224 12.91 -7.48 1.64
N LEU A 225 12.70 -6.80 2.75
CA LEU A 225 11.70 -7.22 3.74
C LEU A 225 10.27 -7.05 3.24
N LYS A 226 10.02 -6.05 2.40
CA LYS A 226 8.70 -5.74 1.85
C LYS A 226 8.32 -6.65 0.68
N GLU A 227 9.23 -6.82 -0.27
CA GLU A 227 8.99 -7.61 -1.49
C GLU A 227 9.18 -9.10 -1.25
N GLY A 228 9.91 -9.45 -0.20
CA GLY A 228 10.38 -10.79 0.07
C GLY A 228 11.72 -11.06 -0.61
N ILE A 229 12.37 -12.15 -0.20
CA ILE A 229 13.69 -12.56 -0.69
C ILE A 229 13.50 -13.57 -1.82
N ASN A 230 13.91 -13.22 -3.02
CA ASN A 230 13.90 -14.15 -4.16
C ASN A 230 14.90 -15.25 -3.90
N THR A 231 14.39 -16.47 -3.71
CA THR A 231 15.17 -17.61 -3.24
C THR A 231 15.15 -18.71 -4.27
N VAL A 232 16.31 -19.23 -4.62
CA VAL A 232 16.45 -20.42 -5.47
C VAL A 232 17.01 -21.58 -4.67
N ILE A 233 16.44 -22.78 -4.87
CA ILE A 233 16.93 -24.02 -4.26
C ILE A 233 17.63 -24.84 -5.36
N VAL A 234 18.93 -24.99 -5.26
CA VAL A 234 19.79 -25.70 -6.22
C VAL A 234 20.48 -26.89 -5.59
N GLY A 235 20.94 -27.84 -6.40
CA GLY A 235 21.64 -29.05 -5.98
C GLY A 235 21.39 -30.17 -6.97
N LYS A 236 22.17 -31.25 -6.88
CA LYS A 236 22.06 -32.43 -7.74
C LYS A 236 20.65 -33.05 -7.75
N PRO A 237 20.29 -33.82 -8.80
CA PRO A 237 19.11 -34.67 -8.78
C PRO A 237 19.12 -35.57 -7.53
N ASN A 238 17.95 -35.73 -6.89
CA ASN A 238 17.75 -36.53 -5.68
C ASN A 238 18.51 -36.10 -4.41
N ALA A 239 19.16 -34.92 -4.40
CA ALA A 239 19.82 -34.37 -3.20
C ALA A 239 18.86 -33.96 -2.07
N GLY A 240 17.54 -34.05 -2.28
CA GLY A 240 16.54 -33.73 -1.23
C GLY A 240 15.86 -32.37 -1.38
N LYS A 241 16.03 -31.66 -2.51
CA LYS A 241 15.42 -30.34 -2.78
C LYS A 241 13.91 -30.31 -2.56
N SER A 242 13.19 -31.29 -3.14
CA SER A 242 11.72 -31.41 -2.98
C SER A 242 11.31 -31.70 -1.54
N SER A 243 12.09 -32.49 -0.81
CA SER A 243 11.85 -32.78 0.60
C SER A 243 12.05 -31.54 1.47
N LEU A 244 13.10 -30.76 1.19
CA LEU A 244 13.34 -29.48 1.86
C LEU A 244 12.21 -28.50 1.59
N LEU A 245 11.82 -28.32 0.32
CA LEU A 245 10.70 -27.45 -0.06
C LEU A 245 9.41 -27.85 0.65
N ASN A 246 9.06 -29.14 0.64
CA ASN A 246 7.86 -29.64 1.33
C ASN A 246 7.93 -29.43 2.84
N ALA A 247 9.10 -29.55 3.45
CA ALA A 247 9.30 -29.30 4.87
C ALA A 247 9.14 -27.80 5.21
N LEU A 248 9.61 -26.92 4.34
CA LEU A 248 9.43 -25.48 4.50
C LEU A 248 7.97 -25.06 4.31
N VAL A 249 7.30 -25.55 3.26
CA VAL A 249 5.89 -25.28 2.95
C VAL A 249 4.96 -25.87 4.04
N GLY A 250 5.30 -27.03 4.61
CA GLY A 250 4.48 -27.71 5.61
C GLY A 250 4.48 -27.05 6.99
N ARG A 251 5.45 -26.19 7.29
CA ARG A 251 5.56 -25.51 8.60
C ARG A 251 4.79 -24.20 8.69
N GLU A 252 4.75 -23.43 7.62
CA GLU A 252 4.04 -22.13 7.62
C GLU A 252 3.56 -21.79 6.19
N ARG A 253 2.37 -22.26 5.82
CA ARG A 253 1.72 -21.76 4.60
C ARG A 253 1.37 -20.28 4.80
N ALA A 254 2.03 -19.41 4.03
CA ALA A 254 1.48 -18.08 3.81
C ALA A 254 0.04 -18.24 3.29
N ILE A 255 -0.90 -17.49 3.83
CA ILE A 255 -2.27 -17.40 3.31
C ILE A 255 -2.12 -16.80 1.92
N VAL A 256 -2.13 -17.66 0.89
CA VAL A 256 -2.19 -17.21 -0.51
C VAL A 256 -3.58 -16.65 -0.71
N THR A 257 -3.70 -15.34 -0.70
CA THR A 257 -4.88 -14.67 -1.23
C THR A 257 -4.74 -14.72 -2.75
N ASP A 258 -5.58 -15.51 -3.42
CA ASP A 258 -5.76 -15.45 -4.85
C ASP A 258 -6.28 -14.04 -5.23
N ILE A 259 -5.39 -13.12 -5.48
CA ILE A 259 -5.73 -11.86 -6.14
C ILE A 259 -5.83 -12.20 -7.63
N ALA A 260 -7.05 -12.43 -8.10
CA ALA A 260 -7.35 -12.60 -9.51
C ALA A 260 -6.90 -11.33 -10.27
N GLY A 261 -5.83 -11.43 -11.05
CA GLY A 261 -5.40 -10.34 -11.93
C GLY A 261 -3.89 -10.23 -12.22
N THR A 262 -3.02 -10.99 -11.59
CA THR A 262 -1.60 -11.00 -11.97
C THR A 262 -1.33 -12.17 -12.91
N THR A 263 -1.18 -11.80 -14.17
CA THR A 263 -0.91 -12.66 -15.33
C THR A 263 0.37 -13.49 -15.17
N ARG A 264 0.25 -14.80 -15.51
CA ARG A 264 1.19 -15.63 -16.27
C ARG A 264 2.69 -15.34 -16.13
N ASP A 265 3.27 -15.48 -14.95
CA ASP A 265 4.71 -15.76 -14.88
C ASP A 265 4.96 -16.71 -13.71
N VAL A 266 5.62 -17.85 -14.04
CA VAL A 266 6.23 -18.85 -13.18
C VAL A 266 5.59 -19.00 -11.78
N LEU A 267 5.04 -20.18 -11.51
CA LEU A 267 4.48 -20.57 -10.19
C LEU A 267 5.56 -20.36 -9.10
N GLU A 268 5.55 -19.18 -8.48
CA GLU A 268 6.36 -18.86 -7.32
C GLU A 268 5.61 -19.30 -6.05
N GLU A 269 6.20 -20.17 -5.26
CA GLU A 269 5.68 -20.47 -3.92
C GLU A 269 6.25 -19.46 -2.93
N GLN A 270 5.38 -18.85 -2.14
CA GLN A 270 5.76 -17.93 -1.06
C GLN A 270 5.74 -18.66 0.27
N ILE A 271 6.85 -18.62 0.97
CA ILE A 271 7.02 -19.23 2.30
C ILE A 271 7.33 -18.12 3.29
N ASN A 272 6.58 -18.05 4.39
CA ASN A 272 6.90 -17.13 5.49
C ASN A 272 7.77 -17.85 6.51
N LEU A 273 9.01 -17.43 6.67
CA LEU A 273 9.92 -17.98 7.66
C LEU A 273 10.18 -16.96 8.77
N ASN A 274 9.53 -17.10 9.91
CA ASN A 274 9.66 -16.18 11.05
C ASN A 274 9.41 -14.71 10.70
N GLY A 275 8.40 -14.44 9.85
CA GLY A 275 8.04 -13.09 9.43
C GLY A 275 8.82 -12.57 8.21
N ILE A 276 9.72 -13.37 7.63
CA ILE A 276 10.41 -13.05 6.37
C ILE A 276 9.78 -13.88 5.26
N THR A 277 9.35 -13.23 4.18
CA THR A 277 8.81 -13.90 2.99
C THR A 277 9.94 -14.35 2.08
N LEU A 278 10.01 -15.65 1.79
CA LEU A 278 10.86 -16.23 0.75
C LEU A 278 10.01 -16.48 -0.49
N ASN A 279 10.36 -15.89 -1.62
CA ASN A 279 9.76 -16.14 -2.93
C ASN A 279 10.56 -17.26 -3.60
N ILE A 280 10.08 -18.50 -3.56
CA ILE A 280 10.81 -19.65 -4.12
C ILE A 280 10.60 -19.66 -5.63
N MET A 281 11.69 -19.47 -6.37
CA MET A 281 11.68 -19.44 -7.84
C MET A 281 11.74 -20.85 -8.41
N ASP A 282 10.98 -21.10 -9.50
CA ASP A 282 10.96 -22.36 -10.28
C ASP A 282 10.63 -23.63 -9.49
N THR A 283 9.53 -23.59 -8.73
CA THR A 283 9.04 -24.77 -7.98
C THR A 283 8.68 -25.96 -8.90
N ALA A 284 8.38 -25.71 -10.18
CA ALA A 284 8.07 -26.76 -11.16
C ALA A 284 9.28 -27.68 -11.45
N GLY A 285 10.49 -27.11 -11.55
CA GLY A 285 11.73 -27.88 -11.71
C GLY A 285 12.11 -28.69 -10.48
N ILE A 286 11.63 -28.29 -9.29
CA ILE A 286 11.90 -28.99 -8.03
C ILE A 286 10.91 -30.16 -7.83
N ARG A 287 9.69 -30.07 -8.38
CA ARG A 287 8.61 -31.07 -8.21
C ARG A 287 8.60 -32.17 -9.27
N SER A 288 9.20 -31.95 -10.45
CA SER A 288 9.23 -32.95 -11.51
C SER A 288 10.35 -33.95 -11.28
N THR A 289 10.01 -35.24 -11.09
CA THR A 289 10.92 -36.34 -10.82
C THR A 289 11.26 -37.15 -12.07
N GLU A 290 11.06 -36.64 -13.28
CA GLU A 290 11.34 -37.39 -14.51
C GLU A 290 12.64 -36.97 -15.22
N ASP A 291 13.47 -37.97 -15.50
CA ASP A 291 14.87 -37.97 -15.95
C ASP A 291 15.18 -37.35 -17.35
N VAL A 292 14.31 -36.54 -17.94
CA VAL A 292 14.48 -36.19 -19.40
C VAL A 292 15.01 -34.77 -19.64
N VAL A 293 15.34 -33.96 -18.60
CA VAL A 293 15.68 -32.53 -18.78
C VAL A 293 17.02 -32.09 -18.18
N GLU A 294 18.03 -32.98 -18.18
CA GLU A 294 19.32 -32.67 -17.52
C GLU A 294 20.12 -31.51 -18.12
N LYS A 295 20.06 -31.27 -19.45
CA LYS A 295 20.81 -30.15 -20.06
C LYS A 295 20.09 -28.80 -20.08
N ILE A 296 18.77 -28.81 -20.20
CA ILE A 296 17.96 -27.56 -20.18
C ILE A 296 17.86 -27.00 -18.75
N GLY A 297 18.03 -27.86 -17.74
CA GLY A 297 17.94 -27.50 -16.33
C GLY A 297 19.12 -26.68 -15.82
N VAL A 298 20.35 -26.91 -16.30
CA VAL A 298 21.55 -26.21 -15.78
C VAL A 298 21.58 -24.75 -16.24
N ASP A 299 21.35 -24.48 -17.53
CA ASP A 299 21.34 -23.11 -18.05
C ASP A 299 20.20 -22.28 -17.44
N LYS A 300 19.06 -22.92 -17.22
CA LYS A 300 17.91 -22.28 -16.54
C LYS A 300 18.22 -22.02 -15.06
N ALA A 301 18.83 -22.97 -14.36
CA ALA A 301 19.26 -22.82 -12.98
C ALA A 301 20.27 -21.68 -12.83
N LEU A 302 21.27 -21.60 -13.72
CA LEU A 302 22.26 -20.51 -13.72
C LEU A 302 21.58 -19.14 -13.93
N SER A 303 20.63 -19.04 -14.87
CA SER A 303 19.88 -17.80 -15.11
C SER A 303 18.99 -17.37 -13.94
N LEU A 304 18.57 -18.30 -13.09
CA LEU A 304 17.80 -18.03 -11.88
C LEU A 304 18.71 -17.63 -10.71
N VAL A 305 19.90 -18.22 -10.62
CA VAL A 305 20.92 -17.85 -9.64
C VAL A 305 21.32 -16.38 -9.79
N ASP A 306 21.45 -15.88 -11.03
CA ASP A 306 21.77 -14.47 -11.31
C ASP A 306 20.66 -13.49 -10.87
N LYS A 307 19.43 -13.97 -10.71
CA LYS A 307 18.26 -13.17 -10.29
C LYS A 307 17.87 -13.37 -8.84
N ALA A 308 18.49 -14.33 -8.15
CA ALA A 308 18.16 -14.66 -6.78
C ALA A 308 18.91 -13.77 -5.80
N ASP A 309 18.20 -13.32 -4.76
CA ASP A 309 18.78 -12.62 -3.61
C ASP A 309 19.40 -13.62 -2.62
N PHE A 310 18.89 -14.86 -2.61
CA PHE A 310 19.32 -15.92 -1.70
C PHE A 310 19.36 -17.29 -2.42
N ILE A 311 20.45 -18.02 -2.21
CA ILE A 311 20.67 -19.34 -2.81
C ILE A 311 20.76 -20.39 -1.70
N ILE A 312 19.90 -21.41 -1.77
CA ILE A 312 19.96 -22.58 -0.91
C ILE A 312 20.56 -23.73 -1.73
N TYR A 313 21.81 -24.07 -1.43
CA TYR A 313 22.48 -25.19 -2.06
C TYR A 313 22.29 -26.47 -1.23
N VAL A 314 21.65 -27.49 -1.82
CA VAL A 314 21.34 -28.76 -1.15
C VAL A 314 22.33 -29.84 -1.62
N VAL A 315 23.08 -30.38 -0.68
CA VAL A 315 24.11 -31.42 -0.93
C VAL A 315 23.71 -32.72 -0.21
N ASP A 316 23.77 -33.81 -0.93
CA ASP A 316 23.61 -35.16 -0.34
C ASP A 316 24.95 -35.64 0.24
N THR A 317 25.06 -35.65 1.56
CA THR A 317 26.25 -36.08 2.29
C THR A 317 26.40 -37.60 2.37
N SER A 318 25.46 -38.39 1.86
CA SER A 318 25.56 -39.85 1.78
C SER A 318 26.46 -40.33 0.64
N THR A 319 26.71 -39.45 -0.33
CA THR A 319 27.59 -39.67 -1.49
C THR A 319 28.86 -38.84 -1.41
N ALA A 320 29.98 -39.34 -1.98
CA ALA A 320 31.19 -38.50 -2.06
C ALA A 320 30.98 -37.33 -3.02
N LEU A 321 31.49 -36.14 -2.60
CA LEU A 321 31.48 -34.95 -3.46
C LEU A 321 32.34 -35.21 -4.71
N ASP A 322 31.88 -34.78 -5.88
CA ASP A 322 32.60 -34.86 -7.15
C ASP A 322 32.74 -33.46 -7.79
N GLU A 323 33.45 -33.41 -8.95
CA GLU A 323 33.74 -32.15 -9.65
C GLU A 323 32.49 -31.38 -10.13
N ASN A 324 31.30 -32.00 -10.07
CA ASN A 324 30.03 -31.38 -10.47
C ASN A 324 29.22 -30.88 -9.25
N ASP A 325 29.74 -31.01 -8.04
CA ASP A 325 29.21 -30.39 -6.83
C ASP A 325 29.73 -28.93 -6.73
#